data_a266cd5283d6f925e169404f717cdde3
#
_entry.id   a266cd5283d6f925e169404f717cdde3
#
_cell.length_a   1.000
_cell.length_b   1.000
_cell.length_c   1.000
_cell.angle_alpha   90.00
_cell.angle_beta   90.00
_cell.angle_gamma   90.00
#
_symmetry.space_group_name_H-M   'P 1'
#
loop_
_entity.id
_entity.type
_entity.pdbx_description
1 polymer ?
#
loop_
_entity_poly.entity_id
_entity_poly.type
_entity_poly.pdbx_seq_one_letter_code
_entity_poly.pdbx_strand_id
1 'polypeptide(L)'
;LVICGRDWPPYPNLVDRPAPGLGPLGALCAALDHAAAHRFDAVLTSGCDLPYLPEDLAGRLSGDGARVAAGQPLLGFWPAKLVRRLEMHLAAGEDRRMSTWLTIAAARTIDFGPIINVNRREDLAALE
;
A
#
# COMPACT_ATOMS: atom_id res chain seq x y z
N LEU A 1 7.18 0.62 -11.42
CA LEU A 1 7.48 0.67 -9.98
C LEU A 1 7.78 2.11 -9.56
N VAL A 2 7.17 2.53 -8.48
CA VAL A 2 7.47 3.83 -7.85
C VAL A 2 7.81 3.62 -6.38
N ILE A 3 8.58 4.54 -5.81
CA ILE A 3 8.96 4.53 -4.40
C ILE A 3 8.27 5.71 -3.72
N CYS A 4 7.69 5.48 -2.56
CA CYS A 4 7.03 6.53 -1.79
C CYS A 4 7.87 6.90 -0.57
N GLY A 5 8.04 8.20 -0.35
CA GLY A 5 8.64 8.73 0.87
C GLY A 5 10.16 8.86 0.87
N ARG A 6 10.88 8.39 -0.12
CA ARG A 6 12.33 8.55 -0.23
C ARG A 6 12.81 8.36 -1.66
N ASP A 7 13.93 8.98 -1.98
CA ASP A 7 14.59 8.79 -3.27
C ASP A 7 15.31 7.44 -3.32
N TRP A 8 15.10 6.73 -4.42
CA TRP A 8 15.78 5.49 -4.70
C TRP A 8 15.94 5.32 -6.21
N PRO A 9 16.94 6.00 -6.82
CA PRO A 9 17.14 5.90 -8.26
C PRO A 9 17.36 4.45 -8.71
N PRO A 10 16.88 4.04 -9.91
CA PRO A 10 16.26 4.86 -10.94
C PRO A 10 14.73 5.00 -10.82
N TYR A 11 14.12 4.63 -9.71
CA TYR A 11 12.66 4.62 -9.58
C TYR A 11 12.13 6.02 -9.26
N PRO A 12 10.97 6.40 -9.82
CA PRO A 12 10.32 7.65 -9.45
C PRO A 12 9.98 7.68 -7.97
N ASN A 13 10.20 8.83 -7.33
CA ASN A 13 9.80 9.07 -5.95
C ASN A 13 8.49 9.84 -5.91
N LEU A 14 7.55 9.38 -5.08
CA LEU A 14 6.29 10.06 -4.86
C LEU A 14 6.25 10.68 -3.47
N VAL A 15 5.79 11.92 -3.39
CA VAL A 15 5.56 12.64 -2.14
C VAL A 15 4.14 12.41 -1.68
N ASP A 16 3.94 12.24 -0.37
CA ASP A 16 2.62 12.03 0.23
C ASP A 16 1.59 13.05 -0.23
N ARG A 17 0.37 12.60 -0.38
CA ARG A 17 -0.76 13.43 -0.74
C ARG A 17 -1.88 13.30 0.32
N PRO A 18 -2.71 14.32 0.51
CA PRO A 18 -2.66 15.65 -0.12
C PRO A 18 -1.56 16.56 0.42
N ALA A 19 -0.82 16.11 1.42
CA ALA A 19 0.29 16.86 2.03
C ALA A 19 1.37 15.91 2.52
N PRO A 20 2.62 16.38 2.72
CA PRO A 20 3.70 15.55 3.27
C PRO A 20 3.41 15.10 4.71
N GLY A 21 4.01 13.98 5.12
CA GLY A 21 3.99 13.53 6.51
C GLY A 21 2.70 12.87 6.96
N LEU A 22 1.88 12.34 6.05
CA LEU A 22 0.62 11.70 6.38
C LEU A 22 0.72 10.18 6.62
N GLY A 23 1.94 9.66 6.68
CA GLY A 23 2.19 8.24 6.95
C GLY A 23 1.80 7.32 5.79
N PRO A 24 1.52 6.02 6.07
CA PRO A 24 1.21 5.05 5.02
C PRO A 24 0.05 5.43 4.11
N LEU A 25 -0.99 6.06 4.65
CA LEU A 25 -2.14 6.49 3.84
C LEU A 25 -1.78 7.63 2.91
N GLY A 26 -0.89 8.54 3.32
CA GLY A 26 -0.40 9.60 2.43
C GLY A 26 0.39 9.02 1.25
N ALA A 27 1.21 8.02 1.51
CA ALA A 27 1.94 7.30 0.48
C ALA A 27 0.99 6.56 -0.47
N LEU A 28 -0.01 5.88 0.07
CA LEU A 28 -1.02 5.19 -0.73
C LEU A 28 -1.79 6.18 -1.61
N CYS A 29 -2.17 7.33 -1.06
CA CYS A 29 -2.87 8.37 -1.80
C CYS A 29 -2.02 8.87 -2.98
N ALA A 30 -0.73 9.09 -2.75
CA ALA A 30 0.22 9.47 -3.81
C ALA A 30 0.29 8.41 -4.91
N ALA A 31 0.35 7.14 -4.54
CA ALA A 31 0.40 6.03 -5.49
C ALA A 31 -0.89 5.93 -6.32
N LEU A 32 -2.05 6.08 -5.68
CA LEU A 32 -3.34 6.07 -6.36
C LEU A 32 -3.49 7.24 -7.32
N ASP A 33 -3.05 8.44 -6.91
CA ASP A 33 -3.05 9.62 -7.76
C ASP A 33 -2.16 9.43 -8.98
N HIS A 34 -0.97 8.89 -8.78
CA HIS A 34 -0.03 8.57 -9.86
C HIS A 34 -0.65 7.57 -10.85
N ALA A 35 -1.26 6.50 -10.34
CA ALA A 35 -1.92 5.50 -11.17
C ALA A 35 -3.06 6.09 -11.99
N ALA A 36 -3.91 6.91 -11.37
CA ALA A 36 -5.01 7.57 -12.04
C ALA A 36 -4.52 8.52 -13.15
N ALA A 37 -3.46 9.29 -12.86
CA ALA A 37 -2.88 10.22 -13.81
C ALA A 37 -2.26 9.52 -15.03
N HIS A 38 -1.74 8.31 -14.84
CA HIS A 38 -1.12 7.51 -15.89
C HIS A 38 -2.08 6.46 -16.49
N ARG A 39 -3.36 6.54 -16.14
CA ARG A 39 -4.42 5.66 -16.66
C ARG A 39 -4.23 4.18 -16.32
N PHE A 40 -3.64 3.89 -15.18
CA PHE A 40 -3.65 2.55 -14.61
C PHE A 40 -4.94 2.33 -13.84
N ASP A 41 -5.45 1.10 -13.87
CA ASP A 41 -6.70 0.76 -13.20
C ASP A 41 -6.53 0.54 -11.70
N ALA A 42 -5.34 0.17 -11.27
CA ALA A 42 -5.09 -0.22 -9.89
C ALA A 42 -3.63 -0.09 -9.50
N VAL A 43 -3.39 -0.18 -8.19
CA VAL A 43 -2.06 -0.18 -7.58
C VAL A 43 -1.90 -1.44 -6.74
N LEU A 44 -0.75 -2.10 -6.88
CA LEU A 44 -0.33 -3.16 -5.98
C LEU A 44 0.76 -2.59 -5.06
N THR A 45 0.52 -2.65 -3.75
CA THR A 45 1.45 -2.10 -2.76
C THR A 45 2.14 -3.19 -1.95
N SER A 46 3.32 -2.86 -1.44
CA SER A 46 4.06 -3.70 -0.51
C SER A 46 4.88 -2.83 0.43
N GLY A 47 5.04 -3.25 1.66
CA GLY A 47 6.01 -2.67 2.58
C GLY A 47 7.43 -3.11 2.23
N CYS A 48 8.42 -2.33 2.70
CA CYS A 48 9.83 -2.63 2.46
C CYS A 48 10.39 -3.67 3.41
N ASP A 49 9.63 -4.11 4.40
CA ASP A 49 10.02 -5.05 5.43
C ASP A 49 9.64 -6.51 5.12
N LEU A 50 9.18 -6.79 3.89
CA LEU A 50 8.77 -8.12 3.46
C LEU A 50 9.80 -8.69 2.48
N PRO A 51 10.73 -9.56 2.94
CA PRO A 51 11.80 -10.09 2.07
C PRO A 51 11.28 -11.11 1.06
N TYR A 52 10.19 -11.78 1.38
CA TYR A 52 9.58 -12.77 0.51
C TYR A 52 8.10 -12.47 0.33
N LEU A 53 7.65 -12.39 -0.92
CA LEU A 53 6.24 -12.24 -1.26
C LEU A 53 5.73 -13.54 -1.87
N PRO A 54 4.45 -13.90 -1.62
CA PRO A 54 3.85 -15.06 -2.29
C PRO A 54 3.92 -14.92 -3.81
N GLU A 55 4.26 -16.00 -4.52
CA GLU A 55 4.38 -15.99 -5.98
C GLU A 55 3.06 -15.70 -6.68
N ASP A 56 1.96 -16.11 -6.08
CA ASP A 56 0.61 -15.91 -6.61
C ASP A 56 -0.08 -14.62 -6.11
N LEU A 57 0.71 -13.71 -5.50
CA LEU A 57 0.21 -12.52 -4.83
C LEU A 57 -0.71 -11.68 -5.71
N ALA A 58 -0.24 -11.31 -6.90
CA ALA A 58 -1.01 -10.43 -7.78
C ALA A 58 -2.32 -11.08 -8.21
N GLY A 59 -2.31 -12.36 -8.53
CA GLY A 59 -3.50 -13.07 -8.94
C GLY A 59 -4.54 -13.22 -7.83
N ARG A 60 -4.09 -13.43 -6.60
CA ARG A 60 -4.98 -13.59 -5.45
C ARG A 60 -5.52 -12.26 -4.91
N LEU A 61 -4.75 -11.18 -5.01
CA LEU A 61 -5.18 -9.87 -4.57
C LEU A 61 -6.01 -9.13 -5.62
N SER A 62 -5.77 -9.34 -6.90
CA SER A 62 -6.48 -8.63 -7.96
C SER A 62 -7.97 -8.95 -7.96
N GLY A 63 -8.81 -7.94 -8.22
CA GLY A 63 -10.25 -8.11 -8.28
C GLY A 63 -10.97 -6.78 -8.42
N ASP A 64 -12.27 -6.79 -8.17
CA ASP A 64 -13.14 -5.63 -8.40
C ASP A 64 -13.06 -4.58 -7.29
N GLY A 65 -12.47 -4.88 -6.17
CA GLY A 65 -12.37 -3.97 -5.03
C GLY A 65 -11.02 -4.03 -4.36
N ALA A 66 -10.85 -3.25 -3.31
CA ALA A 66 -9.64 -3.27 -2.51
C ALA A 66 -9.49 -4.61 -1.79
N ARG A 67 -8.27 -5.14 -1.76
CA ARG A 67 -7.92 -6.38 -1.05
C ARG A 67 -6.56 -6.23 -0.40
N VAL A 68 -6.45 -6.74 0.81
CA VAL A 68 -5.18 -6.68 1.57
C VAL A 68 -4.85 -8.05 2.14
N ALA A 69 -3.56 -8.29 2.36
CA ALA A 69 -3.13 -9.50 3.04
C ALA A 69 -3.47 -9.44 4.52
N ALA A 70 -3.99 -10.54 5.07
CA ALA A 70 -4.29 -10.65 6.49
C ALA A 70 -3.03 -10.39 7.31
N GLY A 71 -3.12 -9.49 8.29
CA GLY A 71 -2.01 -9.11 9.15
C GLY A 71 -0.97 -8.17 8.50
N GLN A 72 -1.10 -7.87 7.20
CA GLN A 72 -0.16 -7.01 6.47
C GLN A 72 -0.93 -6.06 5.55
N PRO A 73 -1.61 -5.04 6.10
CA PRO A 73 -2.48 -4.17 5.30
C PRO A 73 -1.73 -3.27 4.29
N LEU A 74 -0.40 -3.14 4.42
CA LEU A 74 0.40 -2.45 3.41
C LEU A 74 0.66 -3.31 2.17
N LEU A 75 0.41 -4.62 2.26
CA LEU A 75 0.43 -5.52 1.11
C LEU A 75 -0.98 -5.61 0.58
N GLY A 76 -1.27 -4.88 -0.48
CA GLY A 76 -2.64 -4.75 -0.95
C GLY A 76 -2.78 -4.42 -2.42
N PHE A 77 -4.02 -4.60 -2.88
CA PHE A 77 -4.48 -4.23 -4.20
C PHE A 77 -5.56 -3.15 -4.06
N TRP A 78 -5.38 -2.04 -4.76
CA TRP A 78 -6.23 -0.86 -4.61
C TRP A 78 -6.66 -0.34 -5.97
N PRO A 79 -7.97 -0.34 -6.29
CA PRO A 79 -8.45 0.31 -7.50
C PRO A 79 -8.12 1.81 -7.50
N ALA A 80 -7.62 2.31 -8.62
CA ALA A 80 -7.22 3.72 -8.75
C ALA A 80 -8.38 4.69 -8.50
N LYS A 81 -9.61 4.25 -8.76
CA LYS A 81 -10.82 5.04 -8.50
C LYS A 81 -11.02 5.44 -7.04
N LEU A 82 -10.30 4.79 -6.12
CA LEU A 82 -10.37 5.12 -4.68
C LEU A 82 -9.61 6.40 -4.32
N VAL A 83 -8.85 6.99 -5.22
CA VAL A 83 -8.00 8.15 -4.94
C VAL A 83 -8.76 9.30 -4.31
N ARG A 84 -9.92 9.68 -4.86
CA ARG A 84 -10.70 10.79 -4.32
C ARG A 84 -11.25 10.51 -2.93
N ARG A 85 -11.68 9.29 -2.69
CA ARG A 85 -12.19 8.88 -1.38
C ARG A 85 -11.12 8.98 -0.32
N LEU A 86 -9.90 8.54 -0.65
CA LEU A 86 -8.77 8.64 0.26
C LEU A 86 -8.33 10.08 0.47
N GLU A 87 -8.27 10.90 -0.58
CA GLU A 87 -7.96 12.33 -0.47
C GLU A 87 -8.93 13.03 0.48
N MET A 88 -10.22 12.78 0.34
CA MET A 88 -11.25 13.39 1.19
C MET A 88 -11.10 12.94 2.64
N HIS A 89 -10.83 11.66 2.87
CA HIS A 89 -10.61 11.13 4.20
C HIS A 89 -9.39 11.79 4.87
N LEU A 90 -8.28 11.91 4.16
CA LEU A 90 -7.07 12.52 4.69
C LEU A 90 -7.21 14.04 4.87
N ALA A 91 -7.94 14.71 3.99
CA ALA A 91 -8.20 16.13 4.12
C ALA A 91 -9.06 16.47 5.33
N ALA A 92 -9.94 15.57 5.76
CA ALA A 92 -10.73 15.74 6.97
C ALA A 92 -9.86 15.74 8.25
N GLY A 93 -8.69 15.12 8.21
CA GLY A 93 -7.65 15.25 9.24
C GLY A 93 -7.90 14.55 10.56
N GLU A 94 -8.97 13.77 10.69
CA GLU A 94 -9.40 13.22 11.96
C GLU A 94 -8.76 11.86 12.30
N ASP A 95 -8.56 10.99 11.31
CA ASP A 95 -8.10 9.64 11.57
C ASP A 95 -7.25 9.13 10.40
N ARG A 96 -5.98 8.81 10.67
CA ARG A 96 -5.02 8.30 9.69
C ARG A 96 -4.68 6.83 9.89
N ARG A 97 -5.49 6.11 10.68
CA ARG A 97 -5.27 4.68 10.92
C ARG A 97 -5.64 3.87 9.68
N MET A 98 -4.81 2.90 9.38
CA MET A 98 -5.07 1.97 8.28
C MET A 98 -6.40 1.23 8.46
N SER A 99 -6.74 0.84 9.71
CA SER A 99 -7.98 0.13 10.00
C SER A 99 -9.23 0.92 9.61
N THR A 100 -9.24 2.23 9.84
CA THR A 100 -10.35 3.09 9.43
C THR A 100 -10.46 3.15 7.92
N TRP A 101 -9.33 3.29 7.22
CA TRP A 101 -9.32 3.31 5.77
C TRP A 101 -9.81 1.99 5.17
N LEU A 102 -9.41 0.85 5.74
CA LEU A 102 -9.88 -0.46 5.26
C LEU A 102 -11.40 -0.57 5.29
N THR A 103 -12.03 -0.02 6.33
CA THR A 103 -13.48 0.02 6.44
C THR A 103 -14.10 0.93 5.37
N ILE A 104 -13.55 2.12 5.18
CA ILE A 104 -14.05 3.08 4.18
C ILE A 104 -13.93 2.51 2.76
N ALA A 105 -12.81 1.87 2.46
CA ALA A 105 -12.55 1.27 1.15
C ALA A 105 -13.30 -0.04 0.94
N ALA A 106 -13.96 -0.57 1.97
CA ALA A 106 -14.59 -1.89 1.97
C ALA A 106 -13.59 -2.98 1.53
N ALA A 107 -12.37 -2.91 2.04
CA ALA A 107 -11.31 -3.82 1.66
C ALA A 107 -11.57 -5.24 2.17
N ARG A 108 -11.33 -6.22 1.32
CA ARG A 108 -11.38 -7.63 1.69
C ARG A 108 -10.01 -8.09 2.17
N THR A 109 -10.00 -8.97 3.15
CA THR A 109 -8.77 -9.56 3.68
C THR A 109 -8.54 -10.93 3.05
N ILE A 110 -7.33 -11.16 2.56
CA ILE A 110 -6.91 -12.42 1.96
C ILE A 110 -5.84 -13.05 2.84
N ASP A 111 -6.04 -14.30 3.24
CA ASP A 111 -5.09 -15.03 4.06
C ASP A 111 -4.05 -15.72 3.17
N PHE A 112 -2.80 -15.31 3.29
CA PHE A 112 -1.65 -15.92 2.61
C PHE A 112 -0.85 -16.85 3.53
N GLY A 113 -1.32 -17.08 4.76
CA GLY A 113 -0.53 -17.74 5.78
C GLY A 113 0.47 -16.78 6.42
N PRO A 114 1.44 -17.28 7.18
CA PRO A 114 2.44 -16.44 7.84
C PRO A 114 3.25 -15.64 6.82
N ILE A 115 3.35 -14.31 7.04
CA ILE A 115 4.19 -13.41 6.26
C ILE A 115 5.27 -12.88 7.19
N ILE A 116 6.53 -13.03 6.79
CA ILE A 116 7.68 -12.68 7.62
C ILE A 116 8.06 -11.23 7.38
N ASN A 117 8.10 -10.44 8.48
CA ASN A 117 8.62 -9.09 8.47
C ASN A 117 10.10 -9.10 8.83
N VAL A 118 10.86 -8.19 8.21
CA VAL A 118 12.26 -7.93 8.55
C VAL A 118 12.39 -6.47 8.95
N ASN A 119 12.60 -6.23 10.24
CA ASN A 119 12.73 -4.87 10.78
C ASN A 119 14.18 -4.53 11.13
N ARG A 120 15.04 -5.54 11.28
CA ARG A 120 16.44 -5.40 11.64
C ARG A 120 17.28 -6.38 10.86
N ARG A 121 18.58 -6.09 10.79
CA ARG A 121 19.55 -6.94 10.08
C ARG A 121 19.59 -8.37 10.62
N GLU A 122 19.42 -8.53 11.93
CA GLU A 122 19.38 -9.82 12.58
C GLU A 122 18.22 -10.68 12.11
N ASP A 123 17.07 -10.06 11.82
CA ASP A 123 15.90 -10.76 11.30
C ASP A 123 16.17 -11.34 9.91
N LEU A 124 16.94 -10.61 9.09
CA LEU A 124 17.34 -11.09 7.76
C LEU A 124 18.30 -12.28 7.86
N ALA A 125 19.28 -12.20 8.78
CA ALA A 125 20.21 -13.30 9.00
C ALA A 125 19.52 -14.58 9.45
N ALA A 126 18.47 -14.50 10.23
CA ALA A 126 17.69 -15.65 10.70
C ALA A 126 16.96 -16.40 9.57
N LEU A 127 16.79 -15.80 8.40
CA LEU A 127 16.15 -16.41 7.24
C LEU A 127 17.13 -17.21 6.35
N GLU A 128 18.44 -17.02 6.57
CA GLU A 128 19.49 -17.73 5.84
C GLU A 128 19.76 -19.11 6.48
#